data_529411cd17b97ec11324cc8d7fe2fb03
#
_entry.id   529411cd17b97ec11324cc8d7fe2fb03
#
_cell.length_a   1.000
_cell.length_b   1.000
_cell.length_c   1.000
_cell.angle_alpha   90.00
_cell.angle_beta   90.00
_cell.angle_gamma   90.00
#
_symmetry.space_group_name_H-M   'P 1'
#
loop_
_entity.id
_entity.type
_entity.pdbx_description
1 polymer ?
#
loop_
_entity_poly.entity_id
_entity_poly.type
_entity_poly.pdbx_seq_one_letter_code
_entity_poly.pdbx_strand_id
1 'polypeptide(L)'
;IQTHDAVVAEINNLIRFAGGNTIREERDCFGAYLAGSNQRPDISILNPEGLNLPGTKVLLDVMVTCPLDGAASGIISTPTKSEAMGTLSRNLKDGFRAKMKKYEDLKKEISRRNPGDAIDTDEFKVYPIVFESTGQLYPESVNFLTLILEQAAINMRASSIDNLQYYFFKKVSIVLQTSISRAINCRVANIMSHQDFRFNRQFPDDVIAEEHKQYT
;
A
#
# COMPACT_ATOMS: atom_id res chain seq x y z
N ILE A 1 0.96 -5.30 -7.23
CA ILE A 1 2.25 -4.63 -7.49
C ILE A 1 1.99 -3.21 -8.03
N GLN A 2 1.27 -3.04 -9.15
CA GLN A 2 1.08 -1.69 -9.74
C GLN A 2 0.40 -0.67 -8.82
N THR A 3 -0.58 -1.06 -8.00
CA THR A 3 -1.28 -0.15 -7.07
C THR A 3 -0.37 0.34 -5.97
N HIS A 4 0.33 -0.59 -5.33
CA HIS A 4 1.29 -0.30 -4.28
C HIS A 4 2.36 0.67 -4.77
N ASP A 5 3.03 0.36 -5.89
CA ASP A 5 4.12 1.17 -6.43
C ASP A 5 3.67 2.59 -6.82
N ALA A 6 2.44 2.73 -7.30
CA ALA A 6 1.87 4.02 -7.64
C ALA A 6 1.58 4.86 -6.39
N VAL A 7 1.06 4.25 -5.30
CA VAL A 7 0.87 4.94 -4.02
C VAL A 7 2.22 5.32 -3.41
N VAL A 8 3.20 4.42 -3.42
CA VAL A 8 4.58 4.71 -2.98
C VAL A 8 5.17 5.88 -3.74
N ALA A 9 4.95 5.95 -5.06
CA ALA A 9 5.44 7.07 -5.87
C ALA A 9 4.82 8.42 -5.44
N GLU A 10 3.52 8.46 -5.15
CA GLU A 10 2.85 9.70 -4.70
C GLU A 10 3.35 10.14 -3.33
N ILE A 11 3.53 9.21 -2.38
CA ILE A 11 4.10 9.52 -1.06
C ILE A 11 5.53 10.02 -1.20
N ASN A 12 6.34 9.37 -2.02
CA ASN A 12 7.72 9.79 -2.28
C ASN A 12 7.80 11.21 -2.87
N ASN A 13 6.91 11.53 -3.81
CA ASN A 13 6.82 12.88 -4.37
C ASN A 13 6.45 13.91 -3.30
N LEU A 14 5.48 13.61 -2.44
CA LEU A 14 5.10 14.48 -1.34
C LEU A 14 6.27 14.76 -0.41
N ILE A 15 7.03 13.73 -0.01
CA ILE A 15 8.20 13.87 0.87
C ILE A 15 9.27 14.76 0.21
N ARG A 16 9.49 14.59 -1.09
CA ARG A 16 10.44 15.43 -1.84
C ARG A 16 9.98 16.88 -1.93
N PHE A 17 8.69 17.15 -2.10
CA PHE A 17 8.13 18.51 -2.03
C PHE A 17 8.27 19.11 -0.64
N ALA A 18 8.21 18.31 0.40
CA ALA A 18 8.51 18.72 1.77
C ALA A 18 10.03 18.96 2.02
N GLY A 19 10.90 18.74 1.04
CA GLY A 19 12.35 18.91 1.17
C GLY A 19 13.09 17.66 1.65
N GLY A 20 12.40 16.52 1.74
CA GLY A 20 13.02 15.25 2.15
C GLY A 20 13.94 14.66 1.06
N ASN A 21 15.09 14.17 1.49
CA ASN A 21 15.96 13.35 0.66
C ASN A 21 15.60 11.87 0.82
N THR A 22 15.20 11.21 -0.26
CA THR A 22 14.61 9.87 -0.21
C THR A 22 15.32 8.88 -1.12
N ILE A 23 15.40 7.62 -0.67
CA ILE A 23 15.76 6.47 -1.49
C ILE A 23 14.55 5.52 -1.51
N ARG A 24 14.13 5.10 -2.70
CA ARG A 24 13.08 4.07 -2.88
C ARG A 24 13.71 2.69 -2.88
N GLU A 25 13.03 1.74 -2.22
CA GLU A 25 13.43 0.33 -2.16
C GLU A 25 14.94 0.16 -1.81
N GLU A 26 15.38 0.88 -0.79
CA GLU A 26 16.79 0.86 -0.39
C GLU A 26 17.24 -0.57 -0.10
N ARG A 27 18.13 -1.06 -0.96
CA ARG A 27 18.79 -2.33 -0.75
C ARG A 27 19.80 -2.16 0.38
N ASP A 28 20.02 -3.21 1.13
CA ASP A 28 20.99 -3.22 2.23
C ASP A 28 20.73 -2.17 3.33
N CYS A 29 19.50 -1.65 3.42
CA CYS A 29 19.11 -0.69 4.47
C CYS A 29 19.51 -1.16 5.87
N PHE A 30 19.51 -2.46 6.08
CA PHE A 30 19.92 -3.14 7.31
C PHE A 30 21.22 -3.93 7.16
N GLY A 31 21.93 -3.78 6.04
CA GLY A 31 23.12 -4.58 5.70
C GLY A 31 24.27 -4.43 6.71
N ALA A 32 24.41 -3.22 7.30
CA ALA A 32 25.38 -2.98 8.36
C ALA A 32 25.10 -3.83 9.63
N TYR A 33 23.83 -4.18 9.86
CA TYR A 33 23.37 -4.91 11.05
C TYR A 33 23.03 -6.38 10.76
N LEU A 34 22.53 -6.66 9.57
CA LEU A 34 22.06 -7.98 9.14
C LEU A 34 22.52 -8.30 7.72
N ALA A 35 23.73 -8.83 7.60
CA ALA A 35 24.25 -9.24 6.31
C ALA A 35 23.31 -10.26 5.62
N GLY A 36 22.96 -9.98 4.37
CA GLY A 36 22.06 -10.82 3.58
C GLY A 36 20.57 -10.66 3.87
N SER A 37 20.17 -9.64 4.65
CA SER A 37 18.77 -9.33 4.84
C SER A 37 18.14 -8.84 3.53
N ASN A 38 17.08 -9.51 3.07
CA ASN A 38 16.26 -9.07 1.93
C ASN A 38 15.16 -8.07 2.33
N GLN A 39 15.14 -7.67 3.60
CA GLN A 39 14.15 -6.71 4.07
C GLN A 39 14.52 -5.31 3.63
N ARG A 40 13.63 -4.67 2.94
CA ARG A 40 13.78 -3.30 2.46
C ARG A 40 12.52 -2.49 2.73
N PRO A 41 12.65 -1.24 3.15
CA PRO A 41 11.54 -0.31 3.21
C PRO A 41 11.16 0.14 1.79
N ASP A 42 9.94 0.60 1.61
CA ASP A 42 9.51 1.17 0.33
C ASP A 42 10.15 2.54 0.09
N ILE A 43 10.32 3.33 1.16
CA ILE A 43 10.98 4.64 1.12
C ILE A 43 11.86 4.79 2.38
N SER A 44 13.10 5.21 2.18
CA SER A 44 14.00 5.68 3.24
C SER A 44 14.17 7.19 3.14
N ILE A 45 13.96 7.91 4.25
CA ILE A 45 14.23 9.35 4.37
C ILE A 45 15.57 9.53 5.08
N LEU A 46 16.52 10.17 4.42
CA LEU A 46 17.91 10.29 4.88
C LEU A 46 18.17 11.54 5.71
N ASN A 47 17.29 12.54 5.65
CA ASN A 47 17.38 13.80 6.40
C ASN A 47 16.07 14.10 7.13
N PRO A 48 15.66 13.24 8.09
CA PRO A 48 14.37 13.39 8.78
C PRO A 48 14.28 14.70 9.58
N GLU A 49 15.39 15.22 10.08
CA GLU A 49 15.48 16.51 10.77
C GLU A 49 14.99 17.68 9.91
N GLY A 50 15.29 17.67 8.61
CA GLY A 50 14.79 18.66 7.65
C GLY A 50 13.26 18.63 7.46
N LEU A 51 12.62 17.58 7.95
CA LEU A 51 11.16 17.40 7.94
C LEU A 51 10.56 17.46 9.35
N ASN A 52 11.31 17.89 10.36
CA ASN A 52 10.93 17.86 11.76
C ASN A 52 10.53 16.46 12.27
N LEU A 53 11.12 15.42 11.69
CA LEU A 53 10.91 14.02 12.07
C LEU A 53 12.02 13.57 13.05
N PRO A 54 11.70 12.73 14.03
CA PRO A 54 12.69 12.21 14.98
C PRO A 54 13.58 11.13 14.35
N GLY A 55 14.82 11.01 14.84
CA GLY A 55 15.78 9.98 14.45
C GLY A 55 16.73 10.44 13.35
N THR A 56 17.71 9.59 13.04
CA THR A 56 18.71 9.84 12.00
C THR A 56 18.26 9.32 10.63
N LYS A 57 17.36 8.36 10.62
CA LYS A 57 16.77 7.77 9.42
C LYS A 57 15.32 7.38 9.66
N VAL A 58 14.46 7.70 8.73
CA VAL A 58 13.04 7.32 8.76
C VAL A 58 12.73 6.36 7.63
N LEU A 59 12.09 5.24 7.97
CA LEU A 59 11.73 4.19 7.04
C LEU A 59 10.21 4.12 6.90
N LEU A 60 9.72 4.12 5.67
CA LEU A 60 8.30 3.94 5.36
C LEU A 60 8.09 2.58 4.70
N ASP A 61 7.11 1.87 5.20
CA ASP A 61 6.65 0.60 4.61
C ASP A 61 5.15 0.74 4.31
N VAL A 62 4.84 0.88 3.03
CA VAL A 62 3.49 1.13 2.54
C VAL A 62 2.73 -0.18 2.38
N MET A 63 1.44 -0.17 2.67
CA MET A 63 0.57 -1.30 2.46
C MET A 63 -0.78 -0.83 1.94
N VAL A 64 -1.30 -1.51 0.93
CA VAL A 64 -2.68 -1.35 0.48
C VAL A 64 -3.43 -2.64 0.81
N THR A 65 -4.42 -2.55 1.68
CA THR A 65 -5.27 -3.68 2.08
C THR A 65 -6.58 -3.67 1.29
N CYS A 66 -7.17 -4.84 1.10
CA CYS A 66 -8.49 -4.98 0.50
C CYS A 66 -9.50 -5.40 1.58
N PRO A 67 -10.64 -4.71 1.73
CA PRO A 67 -11.65 -5.09 2.71
C PRO A 67 -12.25 -6.49 2.44
N LEU A 68 -12.04 -7.03 1.24
CA LEU A 68 -12.57 -8.34 0.82
C LEU A 68 -11.55 -9.49 1.00
N ASP A 69 -10.34 -9.23 1.47
CA ASP A 69 -9.30 -10.28 1.63
C ASP A 69 -9.67 -11.34 2.67
N GLY A 70 -10.63 -11.07 3.57
CA GLY A 70 -11.23 -12.07 4.47
C GLY A 70 -12.16 -13.06 3.80
N ALA A 71 -12.58 -12.81 2.55
CA ALA A 71 -13.54 -13.63 1.83
C ALA A 71 -12.93 -14.93 1.23
N ALA A 72 -11.61 -15.09 1.23
CA ALA A 72 -10.94 -16.33 0.81
C ALA A 72 -11.31 -17.54 1.71
N SER A 73 -11.86 -17.29 2.90
CA SER A 73 -12.35 -18.32 3.83
C SER A 73 -13.85 -18.67 3.64
N GLY A 74 -14.50 -18.16 2.59
CA GLY A 74 -15.90 -18.46 2.29
C GLY A 74 -16.93 -17.74 3.18
N ILE A 75 -16.48 -16.92 4.12
CA ILE A 75 -17.35 -16.11 4.97
C ILE A 75 -17.28 -14.68 4.45
N ILE A 76 -18.19 -14.32 3.55
CA ILE A 76 -18.48 -12.91 3.27
C ILE A 76 -19.20 -12.37 4.51
N SER A 77 -18.45 -11.90 5.48
CA SER A 77 -19.05 -11.05 6.51
C SER A 77 -19.41 -9.73 5.84
N THR A 78 -20.69 -9.56 5.53
CA THR A 78 -21.20 -8.23 5.19
C THR A 78 -20.79 -7.29 6.31
N PRO A 79 -20.14 -6.15 6.00
CA PRO A 79 -19.75 -5.19 7.03
C PRO A 79 -21.01 -4.82 7.82
N THR A 80 -20.94 -4.92 9.13
CA THR A 80 -22.03 -4.49 9.98
C THR A 80 -22.29 -3.00 9.73
N LYS A 81 -23.53 -2.54 9.89
CA LYS A 81 -23.88 -1.10 9.72
C LYS A 81 -23.00 -0.17 10.54
N SER A 82 -22.43 -0.63 11.66
CA SER A 82 -21.49 0.06 12.52
C SER A 82 -20.11 0.22 11.87
N GLU A 83 -19.65 -0.77 11.12
CA GLU A 83 -18.37 -0.71 10.39
C GLU A 83 -18.45 0.20 9.18
N ALA A 84 -19.61 0.31 8.54
CA ALA A 84 -19.83 1.22 7.43
C ALA A 84 -19.89 2.71 7.84
N MET A 85 -20.09 3.00 9.14
CA MET A 85 -20.27 4.37 9.66
C MET A 85 -19.02 4.94 10.36
N GLY A 86 -17.81 4.60 9.91
CA GLY A 86 -16.58 5.28 10.36
C GLY A 86 -15.75 4.49 11.38
N THR A 87 -16.08 3.27 11.67
CA THR A 87 -15.20 2.39 12.44
C THR A 87 -14.03 1.93 11.58
N LEU A 88 -12.83 2.07 12.11
CA LEU A 88 -11.59 1.64 11.47
C LEU A 88 -11.69 0.15 11.09
N SER A 89 -11.51 -0.18 9.81
CA SER A 89 -11.63 -1.55 9.34
C SER A 89 -10.63 -2.49 10.03
N ARG A 90 -11.01 -3.75 10.19
CA ARG A 90 -10.15 -4.77 10.77
C ARG A 90 -8.87 -4.93 9.94
N ASN A 91 -8.99 -4.91 8.61
CA ASN A 91 -7.86 -5.08 7.70
C ASN A 91 -6.81 -3.97 7.83
N LEU A 92 -7.24 -2.73 8.06
CA LEU A 92 -6.31 -1.62 8.35
C LEU A 92 -5.57 -1.84 9.67
N LYS A 93 -6.26 -2.26 10.73
CA LYS A 93 -5.66 -2.55 12.03
C LYS A 93 -4.66 -3.70 11.93
N ASP A 94 -5.04 -4.77 11.28
CA ASP A 94 -4.21 -5.97 11.14
C ASP A 94 -3.01 -5.69 10.23
N GLY A 95 -3.18 -4.93 9.16
CA GLY A 95 -2.11 -4.47 8.28
C GLY A 95 -1.08 -3.62 9.01
N PHE A 96 -1.53 -2.64 9.78
CA PHE A 96 -0.63 -1.80 10.58
C PHE A 96 0.13 -2.62 11.62
N ARG A 97 -0.55 -3.48 12.37
CA ARG A 97 0.08 -4.35 13.37
C ARG A 97 1.10 -5.31 12.75
N ALA A 98 0.79 -5.89 11.60
CA ALA A 98 1.70 -6.78 10.89
C ALA A 98 3.00 -6.07 10.50
N LYS A 99 2.90 -4.82 9.98
CA LYS A 99 4.06 -4.01 9.64
C LYS A 99 4.87 -3.62 10.88
N MET A 100 4.23 -3.17 11.96
CA MET A 100 4.92 -2.86 13.22
C MET A 100 5.65 -4.07 13.77
N LYS A 101 4.98 -5.22 13.87
CA LYS A 101 5.58 -6.46 14.35
C LYS A 101 6.80 -6.88 13.52
N LYS A 102 6.71 -6.79 12.18
CA LYS A 102 7.83 -7.07 11.27
C LYS A 102 9.10 -6.31 11.68
N TYR A 103 8.97 -5.03 11.96
CA TYR A 103 10.13 -4.19 12.32
C TYR A 103 10.56 -4.33 13.78
N GLU A 104 9.66 -4.62 14.70
CA GLU A 104 10.01 -4.99 16.07
C GLU A 104 10.82 -6.30 16.11
N ASP A 105 10.38 -7.30 15.36
CA ASP A 105 11.10 -8.57 15.25
C ASP A 105 12.49 -8.38 14.59
N LEU A 106 12.57 -7.50 13.59
CA LEU A 106 13.83 -7.11 12.97
C LEU A 106 14.79 -6.43 13.97
N LYS A 107 14.31 -5.48 14.77
CA LYS A 107 15.10 -4.81 15.81
C LYS A 107 15.62 -5.83 16.84
N LYS A 108 14.79 -6.77 17.28
CA LYS A 108 15.19 -7.84 18.18
C LYS A 108 16.28 -8.74 17.55
N GLU A 109 16.16 -9.07 16.28
CA GLU A 109 17.15 -9.89 15.59
C GLU A 109 18.48 -9.15 15.42
N ILE A 110 18.47 -7.85 15.13
CA ILE A 110 19.66 -7.00 15.11
C ILE A 110 20.36 -7.03 16.46
N SER A 111 19.64 -6.78 17.54
CA SER A 111 20.18 -6.80 18.90
C SER A 111 20.74 -8.19 19.30
N ARG A 112 20.09 -9.26 18.86
CA ARG A 112 20.53 -10.63 19.13
C ARG A 112 21.85 -10.98 18.42
N ARG A 113 22.05 -10.49 17.19
CA ARG A 113 23.26 -10.80 16.40
C ARG A 113 24.46 -9.95 16.79
N ASN A 114 24.23 -8.81 17.41
CA ASN A 114 25.28 -7.85 17.77
C ASN A 114 25.27 -7.57 19.31
N PRO A 115 25.50 -8.56 20.15
CA PRO A 115 25.32 -8.44 21.61
C PRO A 115 26.35 -7.54 22.32
N GLY A 116 27.38 -7.08 21.63
CA GLY A 116 28.44 -6.24 22.18
C GLY A 116 28.41 -4.79 21.70
N ASP A 117 27.71 -4.54 20.61
CA ASP A 117 27.56 -3.19 20.08
C ASP A 117 26.29 -2.57 20.69
N ALA A 118 26.44 -1.41 21.33
CA ALA A 118 25.30 -0.57 21.67
C ALA A 118 24.70 -0.02 20.37
N ILE A 119 24.15 -0.92 19.54
CA ILE A 119 23.43 -0.52 18.35
C ILE A 119 22.21 0.23 18.84
N ASP A 120 22.24 1.52 18.62
CA ASP A 120 21.08 2.35 18.87
C ASP A 120 19.98 1.95 17.88
N THR A 121 19.14 0.97 18.27
CA THR A 121 17.99 0.56 17.47
C THR A 121 16.98 1.70 17.31
N ASP A 122 17.20 2.84 17.96
CA ASP A 122 16.47 4.09 17.76
C ASP A 122 17.05 4.96 16.63
N GLU A 123 18.17 4.56 16.05
CA GLU A 123 18.75 5.21 14.86
C GLU A 123 17.75 5.30 13.71
N PHE A 124 16.89 4.30 13.55
CA PHE A 124 15.83 4.36 12.56
C PHE A 124 14.44 4.28 13.17
N LYS A 125 13.58 5.16 12.72
CA LYS A 125 12.14 5.16 13.02
C LYS A 125 11.37 4.58 11.84
N VAL A 126 10.40 3.71 12.14
CA VAL A 126 9.55 3.11 11.11
C VAL A 126 8.14 3.68 11.22
N TYR A 127 7.61 4.12 10.09
CA TYR A 127 6.23 4.55 9.95
C TYR A 127 5.53 3.68 8.90
N PRO A 128 4.70 2.73 9.32
CA PRO A 128 3.82 2.01 8.42
C PRO A 128 2.78 2.97 7.83
N ILE A 129 2.64 2.96 6.52
CA ILE A 129 1.62 3.74 5.83
C ILE A 129 0.60 2.77 5.25
N VAL A 130 -0.55 2.64 5.90
CA VAL A 130 -1.54 1.62 5.55
C VAL A 130 -2.80 2.27 5.00
N PHE A 131 -3.08 1.95 3.75
CA PHE A 131 -4.30 2.31 3.02
C PHE A 131 -5.21 1.11 2.89
N GLU A 132 -6.50 1.38 2.91
CA GLU A 132 -7.49 0.46 2.36
C GLU A 132 -7.77 0.81 0.90
N SER A 133 -8.06 -0.16 0.09
CA SER A 133 -8.39 0.05 -1.33
C SER A 133 -9.57 0.99 -1.56
N THR A 134 -10.42 1.18 -0.56
CA THR A 134 -11.52 2.16 -0.53
C THR A 134 -11.06 3.61 -0.33
N GLY A 135 -9.78 3.82 0.02
CA GLY A 135 -9.19 5.15 0.30
C GLY A 135 -9.09 5.49 1.79
N GLN A 136 -9.59 4.64 2.68
CA GLN A 136 -9.42 4.85 4.12
C GLN A 136 -7.95 4.63 4.51
N LEU A 137 -7.44 5.46 5.45
CA LEU A 137 -6.11 5.33 6.02
C LEU A 137 -6.17 4.97 7.50
N TYR A 138 -5.12 4.30 7.94
CA TYR A 138 -4.90 4.11 9.37
C TYR A 138 -4.54 5.44 10.05
N PRO A 139 -5.06 5.75 11.27
CA PRO A 139 -4.89 7.07 11.90
C PRO A 139 -3.44 7.54 12.03
N GLU A 140 -2.52 6.68 12.44
CA GLU A 140 -1.11 7.02 12.56
C GLU A 140 -0.46 7.31 11.20
N SER A 141 -0.93 6.66 10.13
CA SER A 141 -0.53 6.99 8.76
C SER A 141 -1.02 8.38 8.35
N VAL A 142 -2.25 8.75 8.77
CA VAL A 142 -2.79 10.10 8.55
C VAL A 142 -1.93 11.13 9.26
N ASN A 143 -1.64 10.90 10.55
CA ASN A 143 -0.83 11.82 11.35
C ASN A 143 0.55 12.07 10.72
N PHE A 144 1.23 11.00 10.30
CA PHE A 144 2.51 11.12 9.60
C PHE A 144 2.40 11.91 8.30
N LEU A 145 1.44 11.58 7.45
CA LEU A 145 1.26 12.27 6.17
C LEU A 145 0.87 13.73 6.36
N THR A 146 0.12 14.06 7.40
CA THR A 146 -0.23 15.45 7.73
C THR A 146 1.02 16.26 8.09
N LEU A 147 1.93 15.72 8.90
CA LEU A 147 3.20 16.38 9.21
C LEU A 147 4.02 16.67 7.93
N ILE A 148 4.08 15.72 7.02
CA ILE A 148 4.79 15.92 5.74
C ILE A 148 4.07 16.96 4.86
N LEU A 149 2.74 16.97 4.84
CA LEU A 149 1.94 17.97 4.12
C LEU A 149 2.14 19.37 4.65
N GLU A 150 2.22 19.52 5.98
CA GLU A 150 2.52 20.80 6.62
C GLU A 150 3.89 21.33 6.17
N GLN A 151 4.91 20.49 6.21
CA GLN A 151 6.25 20.88 5.75
C GLN A 151 6.28 21.17 4.25
N ALA A 152 5.58 20.38 3.44
CA ALA A 152 5.47 20.64 2.00
C ALA A 152 4.77 21.97 1.71
N ALA A 153 3.71 22.31 2.47
CA ALA A 153 3.00 23.59 2.33
C ALA A 153 3.92 24.79 2.62
N ILE A 154 4.75 24.67 3.66
CA ILE A 154 5.75 25.70 4.01
C ILE A 154 6.76 25.87 2.85
N ASN A 155 7.34 24.78 2.38
CA ASN A 155 8.39 24.82 1.36
C ASN A 155 7.87 25.30 0.00
N MET A 156 6.65 24.89 -0.35
CA MET A 156 6.01 25.31 -1.60
C MET A 156 5.37 26.70 -1.52
N ARG A 157 5.39 27.36 -0.34
CA ARG A 157 4.66 28.61 -0.07
C ARG A 157 3.19 28.49 -0.48
N ALA A 158 2.57 27.35 -0.18
CA ALA A 158 1.19 27.10 -0.52
C ALA A 158 0.26 28.10 0.19
N SER A 159 -0.74 28.59 -0.52
CA SER A 159 -1.72 29.52 0.05
C SER A 159 -2.63 28.89 1.09
N SER A 160 -2.76 27.57 1.08
CA SER A 160 -3.56 26.81 2.03
C SER A 160 -3.04 25.36 2.11
N ILE A 161 -2.86 24.90 3.32
CA ILE A 161 -2.54 23.49 3.60
C ILE A 161 -3.71 22.58 3.23
N ASP A 162 -4.95 23.01 3.46
CA ASP A 162 -6.16 22.24 3.16
C ASP A 162 -6.26 21.92 1.68
N ASN A 163 -5.90 22.88 0.82
CA ASN A 163 -5.85 22.66 -0.62
C ASN A 163 -4.81 21.61 -1.00
N LEU A 164 -3.61 21.70 -0.43
CA LEU A 164 -2.54 20.72 -0.70
C LEU A 164 -2.93 19.32 -0.21
N GLN A 165 -3.51 19.24 0.98
CA GLN A 165 -4.02 18.01 1.57
C GLN A 165 -5.12 17.39 0.70
N TYR A 166 -6.10 18.21 0.27
CA TYR A 166 -7.15 17.77 -0.64
C TYR A 166 -6.58 17.22 -1.95
N TYR A 167 -5.63 17.93 -2.58
CA TYR A 167 -5.01 17.49 -3.82
C TYR A 167 -4.25 16.18 -3.66
N PHE A 168 -3.48 16.04 -2.58
CA PHE A 168 -2.74 14.82 -2.30
C PHE A 168 -3.68 13.62 -2.14
N PHE A 169 -4.65 13.71 -1.24
CA PHE A 169 -5.56 12.59 -1.00
C PHE A 169 -6.45 12.29 -2.19
N LYS A 170 -6.87 13.30 -2.94
CA LYS A 170 -7.58 13.10 -4.22
C LYS A 170 -6.71 12.30 -5.20
N LYS A 171 -5.44 12.63 -5.34
CA LYS A 171 -4.52 11.95 -6.24
C LYS A 171 -4.30 10.49 -5.83
N VAL A 172 -4.08 10.24 -4.55
CA VAL A 172 -3.98 8.87 -4.02
C VAL A 172 -5.28 8.09 -4.26
N SER A 173 -6.43 8.70 -4.01
CA SER A 173 -7.73 8.06 -4.27
C SER A 173 -7.91 7.68 -5.74
N ILE A 174 -7.51 8.54 -6.67
CA ILE A 174 -7.56 8.25 -8.12
C ILE A 174 -6.66 7.04 -8.45
N VAL A 175 -5.46 6.99 -7.89
CA VAL A 175 -4.52 5.87 -8.06
C VAL A 175 -5.15 4.57 -7.57
N LEU A 176 -5.73 4.56 -6.37
CA LEU A 176 -6.40 3.39 -5.80
C LEU A 176 -7.58 2.94 -6.68
N GLN A 177 -8.49 3.84 -7.03
CA GLN A 177 -9.67 3.54 -7.85
C GLN A 177 -9.31 3.02 -9.25
N THR A 178 -8.33 3.64 -9.90
CA THR A 178 -7.84 3.20 -11.21
C THR A 178 -7.29 1.77 -11.15
N SER A 179 -6.57 1.45 -10.10
CA SER A 179 -6.00 0.11 -9.91
C SER A 179 -7.05 -0.95 -9.62
N ILE A 180 -8.06 -0.61 -8.80
CA ILE A 180 -9.21 -1.49 -8.54
C ILE A 180 -9.96 -1.76 -9.84
N SER A 181 -10.27 -0.72 -10.60
CA SER A 181 -10.99 -0.84 -11.89
C SER A 181 -10.21 -1.74 -12.86
N ARG A 182 -8.89 -1.60 -12.94
CA ARG A 182 -8.05 -2.49 -13.76
C ARG A 182 -8.11 -3.95 -13.28
N ALA A 183 -8.02 -4.17 -11.96
CA ALA A 183 -8.10 -5.53 -11.40
C ALA A 183 -9.45 -6.18 -11.68
N ILE A 184 -10.56 -5.44 -11.55
CA ILE A 184 -11.91 -5.91 -11.89
C ILE A 184 -11.99 -6.24 -13.38
N ASN A 185 -11.56 -5.34 -14.26
CA ASN A 185 -11.61 -5.55 -15.71
C ASN A 185 -10.78 -6.77 -16.14
N CYS A 186 -9.57 -6.96 -15.58
CA CYS A 186 -8.77 -8.14 -15.83
C CYS A 186 -9.48 -9.43 -15.36
N ARG A 187 -10.15 -9.39 -14.23
CA ARG A 187 -10.87 -10.55 -13.71
C ARG A 187 -12.10 -10.88 -14.53
N VAL A 188 -12.85 -9.86 -14.96
CA VAL A 188 -14.00 -10.02 -15.86
C VAL A 188 -13.54 -10.60 -17.19
N ALA A 189 -12.49 -10.06 -17.81
CA ALA A 189 -11.94 -10.58 -19.07
C ALA A 189 -11.51 -12.05 -18.95
N ASN A 190 -10.86 -12.42 -17.85
CA ASN A 190 -10.48 -13.81 -17.59
C ASN A 190 -11.71 -14.73 -17.45
N ILE A 191 -12.76 -14.27 -16.75
CA ILE A 191 -14.00 -15.05 -16.62
C ILE A 191 -14.66 -15.25 -17.98
N MET A 192 -14.77 -14.19 -18.77
CA MET A 192 -15.36 -14.26 -20.11
C MET A 192 -14.57 -15.19 -21.03
N SER A 193 -13.24 -15.09 -21.07
CA SER A 193 -12.41 -15.98 -21.86
C SER A 193 -12.54 -17.45 -21.46
N HIS A 194 -12.75 -17.74 -20.18
CA HIS A 194 -13.02 -19.11 -19.70
C HIS A 194 -14.43 -19.58 -20.02
N GLN A 195 -15.42 -18.68 -20.08
CA GLN A 195 -16.79 -19.03 -20.47
C GLN A 195 -16.86 -19.32 -21.96
N ASP A 196 -16.23 -18.51 -22.80
CA ASP A 196 -16.15 -18.77 -24.23
C ASP A 196 -15.47 -20.11 -24.53
N PHE A 197 -14.44 -20.48 -23.77
CA PHE A 197 -13.79 -21.78 -23.89
C PHE A 197 -14.67 -22.95 -23.46
N ARG A 198 -15.56 -22.77 -22.46
CA ARG A 198 -16.51 -23.78 -22.01
C ARG A 198 -17.69 -23.88 -22.98
N PHE A 199 -18.15 -22.74 -23.52
CA PHE A 199 -19.24 -22.70 -24.48
C PHE A 199 -18.87 -23.43 -25.76
N ASN A 200 -17.70 -23.16 -26.33
CA ASN A 200 -17.18 -23.85 -27.53
C ASN A 200 -16.93 -25.35 -27.31
N ARG A 201 -16.75 -25.81 -26.06
CA ARG A 201 -16.65 -27.26 -25.78
C ARG A 201 -17.99 -27.95 -25.59
N GLN A 202 -19.06 -27.20 -25.24
CA GLN A 202 -20.39 -27.75 -25.00
C GLN A 202 -21.21 -27.89 -26.33
N PHE A 203 -20.85 -27.16 -27.36
CA PHE A 203 -21.48 -27.23 -28.68
C PHE A 203 -20.41 -27.62 -29.69
N PRO A 204 -20.16 -28.93 -29.93
CA PRO A 204 -19.34 -29.36 -31.05
C PRO A 204 -19.98 -28.88 -32.35
N ASP A 205 -19.14 -28.57 -33.33
CA ASP A 205 -19.51 -27.98 -34.64
C ASP A 205 -20.66 -28.72 -35.36
N ASP A 206 -20.91 -29.96 -34.97
CA ASP A 206 -21.97 -30.80 -35.55
C ASP A 206 -23.41 -30.29 -35.26
N VAL A 207 -23.60 -29.52 -34.14
CA VAL A 207 -24.94 -29.00 -33.77
C VAL A 207 -25.29 -27.77 -34.62
N ILE A 208 -24.29 -26.99 -35.05
CA ILE A 208 -24.51 -25.78 -35.86
C ILE A 208 -24.85 -26.17 -37.30
N ALA A 209 -24.37 -27.30 -37.76
CA ALA A 209 -24.61 -27.79 -39.14
C ALA A 209 -26.04 -28.34 -39.35
N GLU A 210 -26.73 -28.77 -38.30
CA GLU A 210 -28.11 -29.28 -38.40
C GLU A 210 -29.16 -28.16 -38.45
N GLU A 211 -28.94 -27.04 -37.73
CA GLU A 211 -29.89 -25.92 -37.80
C GLU A 211 -29.94 -25.22 -39.15
N HIS A 212 -28.85 -25.17 -39.88
CA HIS A 212 -28.81 -24.59 -41.24
C HIS A 212 -29.52 -25.43 -42.28
N LYS A 213 -29.78 -26.73 -42.03
CA LYS A 213 -30.51 -27.60 -42.94
C LYS A 213 -32.03 -27.51 -42.83
N GLN A 214 -32.55 -26.90 -41.77
CA GLN A 214 -34.01 -26.75 -41.57
C GLN A 214 -34.60 -25.47 -42.20
N TYR A 215 -33.78 -24.58 -42.74
CA TYR A 215 -34.21 -23.31 -43.34
C TYR A 215 -33.83 -23.17 -44.84
N THR A 216 -33.45 -24.24 -45.48
CA THR A 216 -33.30 -24.34 -46.94
C THR A 216 -34.27 -25.34 -47.52
#